data_effe2fb203747c3433843ba359ddbcd7
#
_entry.id   effe2fb203747c3433843ba359ddbcd7
#
_cell.length_a   1.000
_cell.length_b   1.000
_cell.length_c   1.000
_cell.angle_alpha   90.00
_cell.angle_beta   90.00
_cell.angle_gamma   90.00
#
_symmetry.space_group_name_H-M   'P 1'
#
loop_
_entity.id
_entity.type
_entity.pdbx_description
1 polymer ?
#
loop_
_entity_poly.entity_id
_entity_poly.type
_entity_poly.pdbx_seq_one_letter_code
_entity_poly.pdbx_strand_id
1 'polypeptide(L)'
;MQTLEVNTGYIYFIKSNLLGGYKIGITTAPQSRFKALAVGTKATLLGYWKLDAYRELEKQLHKEYTAERIPQSEWFDLNCTQIREVIQKIASISECEYLLPEFAQSFVGPQYKIVKTEPYKAEQYAAWNYFGAMVLSTMVGILIALNYG
;
A
#
# COMPACT_ATOMS: atom_id res chain seq x y z
N MET A 1 5.74 26.50 -28.13
CA MET A 1 5.70 25.05 -27.93
C MET A 1 5.37 24.80 -26.46
N GLN A 2 4.11 24.54 -26.13
CA GLN A 2 3.75 24.13 -24.77
C GLN A 2 4.26 22.69 -24.57
N THR A 3 5.28 22.53 -23.77
CA THR A 3 5.63 21.23 -23.22
C THR A 3 4.44 20.76 -22.40
N LEU A 4 3.72 19.76 -22.92
CA LEU A 4 2.76 19.01 -22.13
C LEU A 4 3.55 18.42 -20.96
N GLU A 5 3.43 19.01 -19.77
CA GLU A 5 3.90 18.36 -18.56
C GLU A 5 3.13 17.06 -18.42
N VAL A 6 3.79 15.97 -18.77
CA VAL A 6 3.25 14.63 -18.52
C VAL A 6 3.18 14.49 -17.00
N ASN A 7 1.99 14.63 -16.47
CA ASN A 7 1.74 14.61 -15.02
C ASN A 7 1.74 13.17 -14.55
N THR A 8 2.92 12.56 -14.52
CA THR A 8 3.15 11.21 -14.06
C THR A 8 2.95 11.13 -12.56
N GLY A 9 2.18 10.17 -12.10
CA GLY A 9 1.96 9.91 -10.70
C GLY A 9 1.98 8.42 -10.39
N TYR A 10 1.55 8.09 -9.20
CA TYR A 10 1.52 6.71 -8.71
C TYR A 10 0.12 6.36 -8.21
N ILE A 11 -0.32 5.15 -8.53
CA ILE A 11 -1.43 4.51 -7.87
C ILE A 11 -0.87 3.47 -6.90
N TYR A 12 -1.45 3.38 -5.72
CA TYR A 12 -1.03 2.41 -4.71
C TYR A 12 -2.24 1.62 -4.18
N PHE A 13 -1.96 0.42 -3.73
CA PHE A 13 -2.92 -0.49 -3.14
C PHE A 13 -2.42 -0.96 -1.78
N ILE A 14 -3.20 -0.74 -0.74
CA ILE A 14 -2.84 -1.05 0.66
C ILE A 14 -3.95 -1.83 1.34
N LYS A 15 -3.57 -2.61 2.36
CA LYS A 15 -4.47 -3.30 3.28
C LYS A 15 -4.36 -2.69 4.67
N SER A 16 -5.49 -2.40 5.30
CA SER A 16 -5.52 -2.02 6.71
C SER A 16 -5.38 -3.26 7.60
N ASN A 17 -4.43 -3.22 8.53
CA ASN A 17 -4.29 -4.27 9.53
C ASN A 17 -5.26 -4.07 10.72
N LEU A 18 -5.88 -2.90 10.83
CA LEU A 18 -6.84 -2.57 11.88
C LEU A 18 -8.29 -2.79 11.43
N LEU A 19 -8.62 -2.34 10.23
CA LEU A 19 -10.00 -2.35 9.72
C LEU A 19 -10.31 -3.57 8.84
N GLY A 20 -9.27 -4.30 8.41
CA GLY A 20 -9.42 -5.43 7.51
C GLY A 20 -9.74 -5.07 6.06
N GLY A 21 -9.93 -3.78 5.74
CA GLY A 21 -10.27 -3.29 4.40
C GLY A 21 -9.05 -2.97 3.54
N TYR A 22 -9.33 -2.65 2.29
CA TYR A 22 -8.35 -2.30 1.26
C TYR A 22 -8.58 -0.86 0.80
N LYS A 23 -7.51 -0.17 0.42
CA LYS A 23 -7.60 1.19 -0.14
C LYS A 23 -6.77 1.29 -1.40
N ILE A 24 -7.41 1.87 -2.43
CA ILE A 24 -6.78 2.29 -3.67
C ILE A 24 -6.61 3.81 -3.55
N GLY A 25 -5.40 4.31 -3.74
CA GLY A 25 -5.13 5.74 -3.66
C GLY A 25 -4.03 6.17 -4.61
N ILE A 26 -3.85 7.46 -4.71
CA ILE A 26 -2.86 8.08 -5.60
C ILE A 26 -1.91 9.01 -4.85
N THR A 27 -0.72 9.20 -5.42
CA THR A 27 0.27 10.15 -4.91
C THR A 27 1.27 10.54 -6.00
N THR A 28 1.84 11.72 -5.89
CA THR A 28 3.01 12.15 -6.66
C THR A 28 4.32 11.98 -5.87
N ALA A 29 4.21 11.71 -4.56
CA ALA A 29 5.34 11.56 -3.64
C ALA A 29 5.22 10.24 -2.86
N PRO A 30 5.53 9.09 -3.47
CA PRO A 30 5.26 7.76 -2.89
C PRO A 30 5.97 7.55 -1.55
N GLN A 31 7.23 7.95 -1.42
CA GLN A 31 8.00 7.72 -0.19
C GLN A 31 7.41 8.42 1.03
N SER A 32 7.07 9.70 0.93
CA SER A 32 6.45 10.44 2.02
C SER A 32 5.04 9.95 2.33
N ARG A 33 4.28 9.56 1.30
CA ARG A 33 2.93 9.02 1.46
C ARG A 33 2.94 7.69 2.20
N PHE A 34 3.83 6.77 1.83
CA PHE A 34 3.89 5.46 2.47
C PHE A 34 4.39 5.54 3.91
N LYS A 35 5.34 6.45 4.20
CA LYS A 35 5.75 6.73 5.58
C LYS A 35 4.57 7.21 6.44
N ALA A 36 3.76 8.13 5.94
CA ALA A 36 2.59 8.62 6.66
C ALA A 36 1.54 7.53 6.88
N LEU A 37 1.28 6.68 5.89
CA LEU A 37 0.34 5.57 5.98
C LEU A 37 0.81 4.49 6.96
N ALA A 38 2.10 4.15 6.96
CA ALA A 38 2.67 3.16 7.88
C ALA A 38 2.52 3.59 9.35
N VAL A 39 2.70 4.88 9.64
CA VAL A 39 2.55 5.44 10.99
C VAL A 39 1.08 5.57 11.41
N GLY A 40 0.22 6.10 10.51
CA GLY A 40 -1.15 6.47 10.86
C GLY A 40 -2.15 5.31 10.86
N THR A 41 -2.06 4.40 9.89
CA THR A 41 -3.09 3.37 9.66
C THR A 41 -2.59 1.95 9.87
N LYS A 42 -1.31 1.75 10.19
CA LYS A 42 -0.66 0.42 10.24
C LYS A 42 -0.98 -0.42 8.99
N ALA A 43 -1.03 0.24 7.83
CA ALA A 43 -1.38 -0.40 6.59
C ALA A 43 -0.19 -1.18 6.01
N THR A 44 -0.48 -2.31 5.38
CA THR A 44 0.47 -3.06 4.57
C THR A 44 0.35 -2.61 3.12
N LEU A 45 1.47 -2.20 2.51
CA LEU A 45 1.56 -1.88 1.10
C LEU A 45 1.53 -3.18 0.29
N LEU A 46 0.51 -3.34 -0.55
CA LEU A 46 0.39 -4.49 -1.46
C LEU A 46 1.15 -4.25 -2.75
N GLY A 47 1.11 -3.04 -3.26
CA GLY A 47 1.86 -2.63 -4.44
C GLY A 47 1.69 -1.16 -4.78
N TYR A 48 2.56 -0.62 -5.62
CA TYR A 48 2.40 0.68 -6.26
C TYR A 48 2.99 0.70 -7.65
N TRP A 49 2.39 1.51 -8.51
CA TRP A 49 2.64 1.53 -9.95
C TRP A 49 2.71 2.96 -10.44
N LYS A 50 3.62 3.20 -11.37
CA LYS A 50 3.82 4.50 -12.02
C LYS A 50 3.04 4.55 -13.32
N LEU A 51 2.25 5.61 -13.53
CA LEU A 51 1.50 5.82 -14.78
C LEU A 51 1.06 7.29 -14.92
N ASP A 52 0.78 7.69 -16.15
CA ASP A 52 0.36 9.07 -16.45
C ASP A 52 -1.13 9.29 -16.13
N ALA A 53 -1.99 8.30 -16.43
CA ALA A 53 -3.43 8.37 -16.20
C ALA A 53 -3.85 7.89 -14.79
N TYR A 54 -3.03 8.12 -13.78
CA TYR A 54 -3.26 7.58 -12.42
C TYR A 54 -4.56 8.08 -11.76
N ARG A 55 -4.97 9.33 -12.06
CA ARG A 55 -6.21 9.91 -11.51
C ARG A 55 -7.46 9.30 -12.11
N GLU A 56 -7.43 9.08 -13.43
CA GLU A 56 -8.52 8.46 -14.20
C GLU A 56 -8.72 7.02 -13.78
N LEU A 57 -7.63 6.27 -13.64
CA LEU A 57 -7.66 4.88 -13.20
C LEU A 57 -8.18 4.75 -11.79
N GLU A 58 -7.74 5.59 -10.85
CA GLU A 58 -8.27 5.59 -9.48
C GLU A 58 -9.78 5.80 -9.46
N LYS A 59 -10.28 6.83 -10.19
CA LYS A 59 -11.71 7.10 -10.28
C LYS A 59 -12.49 5.94 -10.88
N GLN A 60 -11.94 5.29 -11.92
CA GLN A 60 -12.55 4.12 -12.54
C GLN A 60 -12.66 2.97 -11.55
N LEU A 61 -11.57 2.63 -10.84
CA LEU A 61 -11.56 1.56 -9.84
C LEU A 61 -12.51 1.87 -8.67
N HIS A 62 -12.52 3.11 -8.16
CA HIS A 62 -13.46 3.53 -7.12
C HIS A 62 -14.92 3.41 -7.54
N LYS A 63 -15.24 3.70 -8.79
CA LYS A 63 -16.59 3.53 -9.36
C LYS A 63 -16.94 2.06 -9.50
N GLU A 64 -16.03 1.25 -9.97
CA GLU A 64 -16.25 -0.19 -10.22
C GLU A 64 -16.53 -0.95 -8.91
N TYR A 65 -15.77 -0.65 -7.86
CA TYR A 65 -15.90 -1.31 -6.56
C TYR A 65 -16.76 -0.50 -5.56
N THR A 66 -17.68 0.33 -6.05
CA THR A 66 -18.54 1.15 -5.18
C THR A 66 -19.43 0.31 -4.25
N ALA A 67 -19.87 -0.87 -4.69
CA ALA A 67 -20.68 -1.78 -3.90
C ALA A 67 -19.94 -2.38 -2.69
N GLU A 68 -18.63 -2.53 -2.81
CA GLU A 68 -17.72 -3.05 -1.76
C GLU A 68 -17.19 -1.97 -0.84
N ARG A 69 -17.60 -0.71 -1.04
CA ARG A 69 -17.12 0.41 -0.22
C ARG A 69 -17.66 0.30 1.21
N ILE A 70 -16.74 0.33 2.18
CA ILE A 70 -17.10 0.37 3.60
C ILE A 70 -17.76 1.74 3.89
N PRO A 71 -18.96 1.78 4.46
CA PRO A 71 -19.72 3.02 4.69
C PRO A 71 -18.89 4.08 5.40
N GLN A 72 -19.02 5.34 4.97
CA GLN A 72 -18.36 6.52 5.53
C GLN A 72 -16.83 6.45 5.54
N SER A 73 -16.24 5.65 4.64
CA SER A 73 -14.79 5.47 4.57
C SER A 73 -14.29 5.50 3.12
N GLU A 74 -12.96 5.52 2.98
CA GLU A 74 -12.26 5.36 1.70
C GLU A 74 -11.75 3.92 1.51
N TRP A 75 -12.23 2.99 2.33
CA TRP A 75 -11.83 1.58 2.34
C TRP A 75 -12.87 0.71 1.64
N PHE A 76 -12.42 -0.41 1.12
CA PHE A 76 -13.22 -1.40 0.40
C PHE A 76 -13.10 -2.76 1.07
N ASP A 77 -14.20 -3.48 1.16
CA ASP A 77 -14.24 -4.89 1.59
C ASP A 77 -14.15 -5.79 0.35
N LEU A 78 -12.91 -6.04 -0.09
CA LEU A 78 -12.63 -6.82 -1.29
C LEU A 78 -12.31 -8.27 -0.95
N ASN A 79 -12.89 -9.20 -1.71
CA ASN A 79 -12.52 -10.60 -1.64
C ASN A 79 -11.23 -10.89 -2.44
N CYS A 80 -10.67 -12.10 -2.30
CA CYS A 80 -9.41 -12.48 -2.94
C CYS A 80 -9.43 -12.38 -4.47
N THR A 81 -10.57 -12.62 -5.12
CA THR A 81 -10.71 -12.49 -6.57
C THR A 81 -10.64 -11.03 -6.98
N GLN A 82 -11.40 -10.17 -6.31
CA GLN A 82 -11.42 -8.73 -6.57
C GLN A 82 -10.06 -8.07 -6.32
N ILE A 83 -9.33 -8.49 -5.28
CA ILE A 83 -7.96 -8.03 -5.02
C ILE A 83 -7.06 -8.32 -6.23
N ARG A 84 -7.11 -9.55 -6.76
CA ARG A 84 -6.33 -9.94 -7.95
C ARG A 84 -6.75 -9.15 -9.19
N GLU A 85 -8.04 -8.94 -9.40
CA GLU A 85 -8.56 -8.13 -10.51
C GLU A 85 -8.07 -6.69 -10.46
N VAL A 86 -8.09 -6.04 -9.28
CA VAL A 86 -7.54 -4.69 -9.08
C VAL A 86 -6.07 -4.66 -9.49
N ILE A 87 -5.26 -5.58 -8.97
CA ILE A 87 -3.83 -5.65 -9.28
C ILE A 87 -3.60 -5.87 -10.77
N GLN A 88 -4.34 -6.79 -11.41
CA GLN A 88 -4.22 -7.07 -12.84
C GLN A 88 -4.56 -5.86 -13.70
N LYS A 89 -5.65 -5.17 -13.38
CA LYS A 89 -6.06 -3.96 -14.11
C LYS A 89 -5.00 -2.88 -14.03
N ILE A 90 -4.46 -2.62 -12.86
CA ILE A 90 -3.41 -1.62 -12.69
C ILE A 90 -2.14 -2.06 -13.44
N ALA A 91 -1.68 -3.29 -13.24
CA ALA A 91 -0.46 -3.81 -13.84
C ALA A 91 -0.49 -3.89 -15.36
N SER A 92 -1.67 -4.02 -15.98
CA SER A 92 -1.83 -4.13 -17.43
C SER A 92 -1.51 -2.82 -18.18
N ILE A 93 -1.57 -1.67 -17.51
CA ILE A 93 -1.44 -0.34 -18.12
C ILE A 93 -0.38 0.56 -17.46
N SER A 94 0.41 0.01 -16.55
CA SER A 94 1.36 0.77 -15.74
C SER A 94 2.69 0.06 -15.58
N GLU A 95 3.71 0.80 -15.10
CA GLU A 95 4.97 0.22 -14.67
C GLU A 95 4.88 -0.16 -13.19
N CYS A 96 5.04 -1.44 -12.88
CA CYS A 96 5.04 -1.93 -11.51
C CYS A 96 6.38 -1.59 -10.84
N GLU A 97 6.34 -0.68 -9.88
CA GLU A 97 7.51 -0.31 -9.07
C GLU A 97 7.73 -1.28 -7.91
N TYR A 98 6.63 -1.73 -7.29
CA TYR A 98 6.66 -2.69 -6.20
C TYR A 98 5.38 -3.52 -6.18
N LEU A 99 5.52 -4.79 -5.90
CA LEU A 99 4.40 -5.71 -5.64
C LEU A 99 4.81 -6.70 -4.55
N LEU A 100 3.93 -6.90 -3.58
CA LEU A 100 4.16 -7.83 -2.48
C LEU A 100 4.42 -9.24 -3.03
N PRO A 101 5.46 -9.97 -2.56
CA PRO A 101 5.92 -11.24 -3.15
C PRO A 101 4.83 -12.30 -3.33
N GLU A 102 3.86 -12.39 -2.42
CA GLU A 102 2.74 -13.34 -2.51
C GLU A 102 1.85 -13.09 -3.75
N PHE A 103 1.74 -11.83 -4.19
CA PHE A 103 1.01 -11.47 -5.41
C PHE A 103 1.91 -11.54 -6.64
N ALA A 104 3.20 -11.22 -6.52
CA ALA A 104 4.14 -11.25 -7.63
C ALA A 104 4.21 -12.65 -8.28
N GLN A 105 4.12 -13.71 -7.50
CA GLN A 105 4.13 -15.09 -8.01
C GLN A 105 2.92 -15.41 -8.91
N SER A 106 1.79 -14.77 -8.67
CA SER A 106 0.55 -14.96 -9.45
C SER A 106 0.55 -14.20 -10.78
N PHE A 107 1.49 -13.27 -10.97
CA PHE A 107 1.58 -12.37 -12.12
C PHE A 107 2.87 -12.53 -12.92
N VAL A 108 3.54 -13.67 -12.82
CA VAL A 108 4.74 -13.97 -13.62
C VAL A 108 4.34 -14.25 -15.05
N GLY A 109 4.46 -13.23 -15.90
CA GLY A 109 4.25 -13.34 -17.33
C GLY A 109 5.07 -12.28 -18.08
N PRO A 110 5.42 -12.51 -19.36
CA PRO A 110 6.26 -11.60 -20.14
C PRO A 110 5.65 -10.20 -20.33
N GLN A 111 4.35 -10.04 -20.06
CA GLN A 111 3.63 -8.78 -20.12
C GLN A 111 3.80 -7.90 -18.87
N TYR A 112 4.30 -8.45 -17.77
CA TYR A 112 4.48 -7.71 -16.52
C TYR A 112 5.96 -7.39 -16.31
N LYS A 113 6.35 -6.18 -16.69
CA LYS A 113 7.67 -5.66 -16.39
C LYS A 113 7.68 -5.16 -14.95
N ILE A 114 8.10 -6.03 -14.01
CA ILE A 114 8.38 -5.59 -12.65
C ILE A 114 9.77 -4.94 -12.69
N VAL A 115 9.82 -3.64 -12.54
CA VAL A 115 11.07 -2.95 -12.26
C VAL A 115 11.44 -3.31 -10.83
N LYS A 116 12.48 -4.13 -10.66
CA LYS A 116 13.04 -4.44 -9.34
C LYS A 116 13.69 -3.18 -8.78
N THR A 117 12.91 -2.32 -8.20
CA THR A 117 13.41 -1.40 -7.19
C THR A 117 13.60 -2.20 -5.91
N GLU A 118 14.66 -1.92 -5.17
CA GLU A 118 14.82 -2.48 -3.83
C GLU A 118 13.50 -2.36 -3.07
N PRO A 119 13.09 -3.39 -2.31
CA PRO A 119 11.84 -3.32 -1.57
C PRO A 119 11.85 -2.01 -0.80
N TYR A 120 10.84 -1.19 -1.07
CA TYR A 120 10.66 0.04 -0.33
C TYR A 120 10.79 -0.32 1.16
N LYS A 121 11.66 0.38 1.88
CA LYS A 121 12.03 0.11 3.28
C LYS A 121 10.85 0.14 4.27
N ALA A 122 9.63 -0.08 3.79
CA ALA A 122 8.43 -0.29 4.61
C ALA A 122 8.63 -1.45 5.62
N GLU A 123 9.40 -2.49 5.25
CA GLU A 123 9.78 -3.53 6.19
C GLU A 123 10.68 -3.02 7.32
N GLN A 124 11.54 -2.04 7.07
CA GLN A 124 12.30 -1.40 8.13
C GLN A 124 11.39 -0.60 9.08
N TYR A 125 10.35 0.06 8.58
CA TYR A 125 9.41 0.79 9.45
C TYR A 125 8.48 -0.15 10.21
N ALA A 126 8.05 -1.26 9.64
CA ALA A 126 7.33 -2.31 10.36
C ALA A 126 8.20 -2.95 11.43
N ALA A 127 9.47 -3.27 11.14
CA ALA A 127 10.44 -3.79 12.10
C ALA A 127 10.72 -2.78 13.23
N TRP A 128 10.84 -1.49 12.93
CA TRP A 128 11.01 -0.45 13.95
C TRP A 128 9.79 -0.29 14.85
N ASN A 129 8.58 -0.45 14.34
CA ASN A 129 7.37 -0.45 15.15
C ASN A 129 7.29 -1.69 16.06
N TYR A 130 7.74 -2.86 15.60
CA TYR A 130 7.88 -4.06 16.43
C TYR A 130 8.99 -3.88 17.48
N PHE A 131 10.13 -3.31 17.11
CA PHE A 131 11.23 -3.04 18.04
C PHE A 131 10.83 -1.97 19.08
N GLY A 132 10.15 -0.90 18.67
CA GLY A 132 9.63 0.14 19.57
C GLY A 132 8.60 -0.40 20.55
N ALA A 133 7.68 -1.28 20.10
CA ALA A 133 6.71 -1.92 20.96
C ALA A 133 7.35 -2.91 21.94
N MET A 134 8.40 -3.62 21.50
CA MET A 134 9.15 -4.55 22.35
C MET A 134 9.99 -3.84 23.42
N VAL A 135 10.61 -2.71 23.07
CA VAL A 135 11.38 -1.86 24.02
C VAL A 135 10.45 -1.21 25.05
N LEU A 136 9.27 -0.72 24.64
CA LEU A 136 8.27 -0.18 25.57
C LEU A 136 7.72 -1.26 26.52
N SER A 137 7.46 -2.44 26.03
CA SER A 137 6.98 -3.57 26.85
C SER A 137 8.03 -4.02 27.89
N THR A 138 9.31 -4.06 27.52
CA THR A 138 10.40 -4.38 28.47
C THR A 138 10.64 -3.25 29.47
N MET A 139 10.53 -1.98 29.10
CA MET A 139 10.66 -0.86 30.03
C MET A 139 9.51 -0.80 31.04
N VAL A 140 8.28 -1.07 30.63
CA VAL A 140 7.13 -1.17 31.54
C VAL A 140 7.29 -2.34 32.51
N GLY A 141 7.78 -3.49 32.05
CA GLY A 141 8.08 -4.65 32.90
C GLY A 141 9.15 -4.35 33.97
N ILE A 142 10.21 -3.64 33.62
CA ILE A 142 11.27 -3.23 34.56
C ILE A 142 10.75 -2.21 35.57
N LEU A 143 9.92 -1.24 35.17
CA LEU A 143 9.32 -0.27 36.07
C LEU A 143 8.37 -0.89 37.10
N ILE A 144 7.60 -1.92 36.69
CA ILE A 144 6.73 -2.68 37.60
C ILE A 144 7.57 -3.48 38.59
N ALA A 145 8.65 -4.14 38.15
CA ALA A 145 9.53 -4.92 39.03
C ALA A 145 10.27 -4.06 40.06
N LEU A 146 10.60 -2.81 39.73
CA LEU A 146 11.27 -1.88 40.65
C LEU A 146 10.32 -1.24 41.67
N ASN A 147 9.01 -1.21 41.45
CA ASN A 147 8.01 -0.65 42.37
C ASN A 147 7.39 -1.69 43.32
N TYR A 148 7.63 -2.99 43.14
CA TYR A 148 7.11 -4.05 43.96
C TYR A 148 8.21 -4.94 44.61
N GLY A 149 9.46 -4.46 44.57
CA GLY A 149 10.59 -5.11 45.22
C GLY A 149 10.96 -4.49 46.57
#